data_789f4188ddb171e653e6a5308a1d8905
#
_entry.id   789f4188ddb171e653e6a5308a1d8905
#
_cell.length_a   1.000
_cell.length_b   1.000
_cell.length_c   1.000
_cell.angle_alpha   90.00
_cell.angle_beta   90.00
_cell.angle_gamma   90.00
#
_symmetry.space_group_name_H-M   'P 1'
#
loop_
_entity.id
_entity.type
_entity.pdbx_description
1 polymer ?
#
loop_
_entity_poly.entity_id
_entity_poly.type
_entity_poly.pdbx_seq_one_letter_code
_entity_poly.pdbx_strand_id
1 'polypeptide(L)'
;MSKTIDYEKIPGHWLLASLGKTVLRPGGLNLTKKMLDQLNITKDDHVVEFAPGLGVTARLTLQHDPHYTAIEQNEDAANKVRSYLTGSRQQCHIGTAEKTGLPDNSATIVYGEAMLTMQSAKQKQQIIAEAKRILKPGGKYAIHEMCLAPENIDNALKESIQKDLSVAIRVNARPLTIAEWKQVLEEEGFIVTEVKTAPMHLLRPKRMIQDEGLPGVIKIASKVICNPKARKRVLKMRAQFTKYEQYIQGVTMVAQLPEK
;
A
#
# COMPACT_ATOMS: atom_id res chain seq x y z
N MET A 1 -2.14 29.44 6.35
CA MET A 1 -0.90 29.22 7.15
C MET A 1 -0.37 27.85 6.81
N SER A 2 0.84 27.75 6.24
CA SER A 2 1.48 26.45 5.97
C SER A 2 1.75 25.76 7.30
N LYS A 3 1.11 24.59 7.55
CA LYS A 3 1.38 23.79 8.75
C LYS A 3 2.86 23.39 8.73
N THR A 4 3.64 23.87 9.70
CA THR A 4 5.05 23.48 9.85
C THR A 4 5.10 21.96 10.10
N ILE A 5 5.74 21.23 9.19
CA ILE A 5 5.84 19.77 9.29
C ILE A 5 6.80 19.42 10.44
N ASP A 6 6.29 18.72 11.46
CA ASP A 6 7.13 18.15 12.51
C ASP A 6 7.74 16.82 12.02
N TYR A 7 8.90 16.91 11.40
CA TYR A 7 9.62 15.75 10.88
C TYR A 7 9.97 14.69 11.93
N GLU A 8 9.93 15.03 13.21
CA GLU A 8 10.23 14.06 14.28
C GLU A 8 9.01 13.19 14.63
N LYS A 9 7.78 13.68 14.39
CA LYS A 9 6.54 13.01 14.84
C LYS A 9 5.79 12.29 13.73
N ILE A 10 5.84 12.80 12.50
CA ILE A 10 5.03 12.25 11.40
C ILE A 10 5.39 10.80 11.05
N PRO A 11 4.43 9.98 10.58
CA PRO A 11 4.66 8.66 10.03
C PRO A 11 5.72 8.64 8.92
N GLY A 12 6.46 7.53 8.79
CA GLY A 12 7.58 7.42 7.85
C GLY A 12 7.19 7.62 6.39
N HIS A 13 6.04 7.11 5.98
CA HIS A 13 5.54 7.31 4.62
C HIS A 13 5.22 8.79 4.34
N TRP A 14 4.60 9.51 5.27
CA TRP A 14 4.35 10.96 5.13
C TRP A 14 5.63 11.78 5.19
N LEU A 15 6.63 11.33 5.98
CA LEU A 15 7.96 11.92 5.94
C LEU A 15 8.56 11.80 4.52
N LEU A 16 8.58 10.61 3.95
CA LEU A 16 9.12 10.38 2.61
C LEU A 16 8.33 11.15 1.54
N ALA A 17 7.00 11.18 1.65
CA ALA A 17 6.13 11.97 0.77
C ALA A 17 6.47 13.47 0.81
N SER A 18 6.67 14.05 1.99
CA SER A 18 7.02 15.47 2.16
C SER A 18 8.39 15.82 1.54
N LEU A 19 9.28 14.85 1.50
CA LEU A 19 10.59 14.97 0.83
C LEU A 19 10.48 14.83 -0.70
N GLY A 20 9.33 14.36 -1.21
CA GLY A 20 9.05 14.23 -2.63
C GLY A 20 9.05 12.82 -3.17
N LYS A 21 9.16 11.78 -2.30
CA LYS A 21 9.01 10.40 -2.73
C LYS A 21 7.53 10.10 -3.02
N THR A 22 7.26 9.54 -4.18
CA THR A 22 5.89 9.26 -4.65
C THR A 22 5.52 7.78 -4.51
N VAL A 23 6.45 6.88 -4.72
CA VAL A 23 6.24 5.42 -4.59
C VAL A 23 6.60 4.97 -3.18
N LEU A 24 5.58 4.73 -2.34
CA LEU A 24 5.73 4.49 -0.89
C LEU A 24 5.40 3.04 -0.48
N ARG A 25 5.53 2.09 -1.39
CA ARG A 25 5.12 0.70 -1.21
C ARG A 25 6.28 -0.29 -1.29
N PRO A 26 6.19 -1.45 -0.60
CA PRO A 26 7.18 -2.50 -0.66
C PRO A 26 7.34 -3.04 -2.08
N GLY A 27 8.56 -3.34 -2.53
CA GLY A 27 8.78 -3.88 -3.88
C GLY A 27 8.64 -2.87 -5.03
N GLY A 28 8.16 -1.62 -4.74
CA GLY A 28 8.11 -0.49 -5.68
C GLY A 28 7.06 -0.60 -6.78
N LEU A 29 7.11 0.33 -7.73
CA LEU A 29 6.11 0.50 -8.78
C LEU A 29 5.96 -0.73 -9.71
N ASN A 30 7.05 -1.45 -9.97
CA ASN A 30 7.00 -2.63 -10.84
C ASN A 30 6.12 -3.75 -10.27
N LEU A 31 6.11 -3.91 -8.94
CA LEU A 31 5.26 -4.90 -8.29
C LEU A 31 3.78 -4.48 -8.36
N THR A 32 3.48 -3.19 -8.19
CA THR A 32 2.14 -2.63 -8.44
C THR A 32 1.66 -2.91 -9.86
N LYS A 33 2.49 -2.63 -10.87
CA LYS A 33 2.12 -2.88 -12.28
C LYS A 33 1.77 -4.34 -12.52
N LYS A 34 2.57 -5.27 -11.99
CA LYS A 34 2.26 -6.71 -12.08
C LYS A 34 0.92 -7.06 -11.42
N MET A 35 0.58 -6.44 -10.29
CA MET A 35 -0.73 -6.62 -9.65
C MET A 35 -1.86 -6.10 -10.54
N LEU A 36 -1.72 -4.89 -11.10
CA LEU A 36 -2.73 -4.33 -12.01
C LEU A 36 -2.89 -5.16 -13.28
N ASP A 37 -1.78 -5.67 -13.86
CA ASP A 37 -1.82 -6.57 -15.02
C ASP A 37 -2.61 -7.86 -14.73
N GLN A 38 -2.48 -8.42 -13.51
CA GLN A 38 -3.22 -9.62 -13.09
C GLN A 38 -4.70 -9.34 -12.80
N LEU A 39 -5.03 -8.13 -12.35
CA LEU A 39 -6.41 -7.69 -12.19
C LEU A 39 -7.13 -7.57 -13.53
N ASN A 40 -6.40 -7.27 -14.61
CA ASN A 40 -6.92 -7.12 -15.97
C ASN A 40 -8.11 -6.13 -16.03
N ILE A 41 -7.90 -4.95 -15.48
CA ILE A 41 -8.92 -3.90 -15.36
C ILE A 41 -9.39 -3.44 -16.73
N THR A 42 -10.70 -3.34 -16.90
CA THR A 42 -11.38 -2.87 -18.11
C THR A 42 -12.30 -1.68 -17.80
N LYS A 43 -12.82 -1.04 -18.85
CA LYS A 43 -13.80 0.06 -18.71
C LYS A 43 -15.15 -0.36 -18.09
N ASP A 44 -15.45 -1.66 -18.12
CA ASP A 44 -16.71 -2.21 -17.61
C ASP A 44 -16.63 -2.59 -16.12
N ASP A 45 -15.40 -2.49 -15.54
CA ASP A 45 -15.17 -2.80 -14.14
C ASP A 45 -15.62 -1.68 -13.20
N HIS A 46 -16.08 -2.08 -12.02
CA HIS A 46 -16.29 -1.22 -10.87
C HIS A 46 -15.14 -1.44 -9.89
N VAL A 47 -14.15 -0.56 -9.95
CA VAL A 47 -12.91 -0.65 -9.16
C VAL A 47 -13.03 0.18 -7.89
N VAL A 48 -12.74 -0.42 -6.75
CA VAL A 48 -12.62 0.28 -5.46
C VAL A 48 -11.18 0.21 -4.96
N GLU A 49 -10.55 1.36 -4.78
CA GLU A 49 -9.20 1.47 -4.20
C GLU A 49 -9.27 1.92 -2.74
N PHE A 50 -8.70 1.12 -1.84
CA PHE A 50 -8.57 1.48 -0.44
C PHE A 50 -7.27 2.24 -0.18
N ALA A 51 -7.36 3.37 0.52
CA ALA A 51 -6.25 4.21 0.93
C ALA A 51 -5.29 4.60 -0.22
N PRO A 52 -5.77 5.23 -1.31
CA PRO A 52 -4.95 5.59 -2.48
C PRO A 52 -3.77 6.52 -2.15
N GLY A 53 -3.77 7.17 -1.01
CA GLY A 53 -2.71 8.08 -0.55
C GLY A 53 -2.41 9.18 -1.57
N LEU A 54 -1.22 9.16 -2.18
CA LEU A 54 -0.84 10.16 -3.21
C LEU A 54 -1.44 9.90 -4.61
N GLY A 55 -2.23 8.85 -4.78
CA GLY A 55 -2.94 8.52 -6.01
C GLY A 55 -2.04 8.07 -7.17
N VAL A 56 -0.87 7.50 -6.87
CA VAL A 56 0.03 6.99 -7.93
C VAL A 56 -0.61 5.81 -8.64
N THR A 57 -1.19 4.86 -7.90
CA THR A 57 -1.86 3.69 -8.44
C THR A 57 -3.21 4.08 -9.04
N ALA A 58 -3.95 4.98 -8.39
CA ALA A 58 -5.17 5.56 -8.95
C ALA A 58 -4.99 6.02 -10.40
N ARG A 59 -3.91 6.78 -10.69
CA ARG A 59 -3.62 7.26 -12.03
C ARG A 59 -3.32 6.16 -13.04
N LEU A 60 -2.75 5.03 -12.61
CA LEU A 60 -2.55 3.87 -13.47
C LEU A 60 -3.88 3.17 -13.76
N THR A 61 -4.69 2.96 -12.72
CA THR A 61 -6.02 2.38 -12.85
C THR A 61 -6.92 3.19 -13.77
N LEU A 62 -6.92 4.51 -13.64
CA LEU A 62 -7.71 5.43 -14.46
C LEU A 62 -7.35 5.40 -15.96
N GLN A 63 -6.19 4.88 -16.35
CA GLN A 63 -5.82 4.70 -17.76
C GLN A 63 -6.70 3.65 -18.47
N HIS A 64 -7.35 2.76 -17.70
CA HIS A 64 -8.28 1.76 -18.21
C HIS A 64 -9.74 2.24 -18.28
N ASP A 65 -10.01 3.50 -17.88
CA ASP A 65 -11.33 4.15 -17.83
C ASP A 65 -12.45 3.34 -17.11
N PRO A 66 -12.20 2.71 -15.96
CA PRO A 66 -13.24 1.99 -15.23
C PRO A 66 -14.19 2.94 -14.50
N HIS A 67 -15.30 2.41 -13.94
CA HIS A 67 -15.95 3.04 -12.81
C HIS A 67 -15.00 2.97 -11.62
N TYR A 68 -14.56 4.10 -11.09
CA TYR A 68 -13.54 4.15 -10.05
C TYR A 68 -14.05 4.83 -8.79
N THR A 69 -13.89 4.16 -7.65
CA THR A 69 -14.17 4.73 -6.33
C THR A 69 -12.96 4.56 -5.43
N ALA A 70 -12.44 5.67 -4.91
CA ALA A 70 -11.41 5.66 -3.87
C ALA A 70 -12.03 5.87 -2.49
N ILE A 71 -11.54 5.16 -1.49
CA ILE A 71 -11.87 5.34 -0.07
C ILE A 71 -10.61 5.81 0.66
N GLU A 72 -10.59 7.05 1.11
CA GLU A 72 -9.42 7.66 1.76
C GLU A 72 -9.84 8.39 3.05
N GLN A 73 -9.16 8.10 4.14
CA GLN A 73 -9.47 8.74 5.43
C GLN A 73 -8.81 10.10 5.63
N ASN A 74 -7.69 10.35 4.93
CA ASN A 74 -6.95 11.59 5.02
C ASN A 74 -7.47 12.59 3.99
N GLU A 75 -8.00 13.73 4.46
CA GLU A 75 -8.63 14.73 3.60
C GLU A 75 -7.66 15.35 2.58
N ASP A 76 -6.41 15.63 2.97
CA ASP A 76 -5.39 16.18 2.05
C ASP A 76 -5.05 15.17 0.94
N ALA A 77 -4.95 13.89 1.28
CA ALA A 77 -4.74 12.80 0.32
C ALA A 77 -5.97 12.63 -0.60
N ALA A 78 -7.18 12.62 -0.04
CA ALA A 78 -8.42 12.55 -0.82
C ALA A 78 -8.54 13.71 -1.81
N ASN A 79 -8.24 14.94 -1.39
CA ASN A 79 -8.24 16.10 -2.26
C ASN A 79 -7.19 15.97 -3.38
N LYS A 80 -6.04 15.36 -3.08
CA LYS A 80 -5.04 15.05 -4.09
C LYS A 80 -5.56 14.05 -5.10
N VAL A 81 -6.22 12.97 -4.66
CA VAL A 81 -6.85 12.00 -5.55
C VAL A 81 -7.93 12.66 -6.40
N ARG A 82 -8.85 13.43 -5.80
CA ARG A 82 -9.90 14.17 -6.52
C ARG A 82 -9.36 15.04 -7.65
N SER A 83 -8.15 15.59 -7.50
CA SER A 83 -7.51 16.41 -8.55
C SER A 83 -7.15 15.63 -9.81
N TYR A 84 -7.21 14.29 -9.80
CA TYR A 84 -6.96 13.42 -10.94
C TYR A 84 -8.25 12.88 -11.58
N LEU A 85 -9.37 12.99 -10.86
CA LEU A 85 -10.65 12.47 -11.32
C LEU A 85 -11.28 13.45 -12.30
N THR A 86 -11.52 13.02 -13.52
CA THR A 86 -12.05 13.87 -14.61
C THR A 86 -13.38 13.39 -15.16
N GLY A 87 -13.77 12.15 -14.83
CA GLY A 87 -14.99 11.52 -15.35
C GLY A 87 -16.11 11.46 -14.33
N SER A 88 -17.36 11.46 -14.80
CA SER A 88 -18.56 11.29 -13.96
C SER A 88 -18.65 9.93 -13.27
N ARG A 89 -17.89 8.94 -13.73
CA ARG A 89 -17.82 7.57 -13.17
C ARG A 89 -16.69 7.42 -12.13
N GLN A 90 -16.05 8.54 -11.72
CA GLN A 90 -14.87 8.53 -10.88
C GLN A 90 -15.11 9.37 -9.63
N GLN A 91 -14.88 8.80 -8.45
CA GLN A 91 -15.16 9.49 -7.19
C GLN A 91 -14.14 9.11 -6.10
N CYS A 92 -14.00 9.98 -5.10
CA CYS A 92 -13.21 9.72 -3.90
C CYS A 92 -14.02 10.14 -2.66
N HIS A 93 -14.34 9.15 -1.83
CA HIS A 93 -15.07 9.32 -0.59
C HIS A 93 -14.10 9.45 0.59
N ILE A 94 -14.43 10.31 1.54
CA ILE A 94 -13.80 10.29 2.86
C ILE A 94 -14.41 9.15 3.65
N GLY A 95 -13.58 8.21 4.07
CA GLY A 95 -14.02 7.03 4.80
C GLY A 95 -12.86 6.12 5.18
N THR A 96 -13.18 5.01 5.79
CA THR A 96 -12.21 3.98 6.20
C THR A 96 -12.47 2.68 5.45
N ALA A 97 -11.42 1.90 5.25
CA ALA A 97 -11.51 0.66 4.47
C ALA A 97 -12.32 -0.45 5.19
N GLU A 98 -12.45 -0.39 6.51
CA GLU A 98 -13.29 -1.30 7.29
C GLU A 98 -14.78 -0.95 7.27
N LYS A 99 -15.14 0.25 6.76
CA LYS A 99 -16.52 0.71 6.64
C LYS A 99 -16.64 1.74 5.52
N THR A 100 -16.73 1.25 4.29
CA THR A 100 -16.73 2.10 3.10
C THR A 100 -18.02 2.88 2.88
N GLY A 101 -19.15 2.35 3.39
CA GLY A 101 -20.49 2.89 3.10
C GLY A 101 -21.00 2.55 1.70
N LEU A 102 -20.26 1.77 0.91
CA LEU A 102 -20.70 1.30 -0.40
C LEU A 102 -21.72 0.18 -0.28
N PRO A 103 -22.64 0.00 -1.27
CA PRO A 103 -23.58 -1.11 -1.29
C PRO A 103 -22.89 -2.47 -1.38
N ASP A 104 -23.58 -3.52 -0.90
CA ASP A 104 -23.17 -4.90 -1.12
C ASP A 104 -23.09 -5.20 -2.61
N ASN A 105 -22.14 -6.05 -3.01
CA ASN A 105 -22.00 -6.52 -4.40
C ASN A 105 -21.93 -5.36 -5.43
N SER A 106 -21.32 -4.25 -5.08
CA SER A 106 -21.22 -3.05 -5.93
C SER A 106 -19.92 -2.96 -6.73
N ALA A 107 -18.90 -3.74 -6.38
CA ALA A 107 -17.59 -3.72 -7.02
C ALA A 107 -17.27 -5.04 -7.75
N THR A 108 -16.49 -4.98 -8.83
CA THR A 108 -15.92 -6.16 -9.50
C THR A 108 -14.47 -6.38 -9.06
N ILE A 109 -13.77 -5.29 -8.70
CA ILE A 109 -12.38 -5.30 -8.27
C ILE A 109 -12.25 -4.40 -7.05
N VAL A 110 -11.57 -4.90 -6.01
CA VAL A 110 -11.13 -4.12 -4.85
C VAL A 110 -9.64 -4.30 -4.69
N TYR A 111 -8.90 -3.24 -4.38
CA TYR A 111 -7.50 -3.40 -3.99
C TYR A 111 -7.04 -2.33 -3.00
N GLY A 112 -5.93 -2.64 -2.29
CA GLY A 112 -5.26 -1.70 -1.40
C GLY A 112 -3.75 -1.98 -1.34
N GLU A 113 -2.95 -0.92 -1.20
CA GLU A 113 -1.49 -1.03 -1.19
C GLU A 113 -0.88 -0.41 0.07
N ALA A 114 0.03 -1.14 0.71
CA ALA A 114 0.82 -0.72 1.86
C ALA A 114 -0.01 -0.15 3.02
N MET A 115 -1.17 -0.74 3.26
CA MET A 115 -2.11 -0.29 4.29
C MET A 115 -2.40 -1.37 5.36
N LEU A 116 -2.54 -2.63 4.96
CA LEU A 116 -2.89 -3.72 5.88
C LEU A 116 -1.72 -4.05 6.84
N THR A 117 -0.47 -3.95 6.38
CA THR A 117 0.71 -4.16 7.24
C THR A 117 0.67 -3.29 8.50
N MET A 118 0.06 -2.11 8.44
CA MET A 118 -0.03 -1.17 9.56
C MET A 118 -1.20 -1.44 10.51
N GLN A 119 -2.06 -2.38 10.18
CA GLN A 119 -3.28 -2.67 10.94
C GLN A 119 -3.07 -3.80 11.97
N SER A 120 -3.88 -3.80 13.03
CA SER A 120 -3.99 -4.95 13.94
C SER A 120 -4.63 -6.15 13.22
N ALA A 121 -4.49 -7.36 13.77
CA ALA A 121 -5.12 -8.55 13.20
C ALA A 121 -6.64 -8.36 13.01
N LYS A 122 -7.32 -7.83 14.03
CA LYS A 122 -8.76 -7.53 13.98
C LYS A 122 -9.11 -6.54 12.87
N GLN A 123 -8.32 -5.48 12.69
CA GLN A 123 -8.57 -4.48 11.64
C GLN A 123 -8.30 -5.05 10.24
N LYS A 124 -7.25 -5.88 10.07
CA LYS A 124 -7.02 -6.60 8.81
C LYS A 124 -8.27 -7.40 8.41
N GLN A 125 -8.78 -8.20 9.35
CA GLN A 125 -9.99 -9.00 9.15
C GLN A 125 -11.19 -8.13 8.78
N GLN A 126 -11.44 -7.04 9.50
CA GLN A 126 -12.55 -6.12 9.20
C GLN A 126 -12.45 -5.51 7.81
N ILE A 127 -11.24 -5.12 7.37
CA ILE A 127 -11.02 -4.55 6.04
C ILE A 127 -11.24 -5.61 4.95
N ILE A 128 -10.75 -6.84 5.16
CA ILE A 128 -10.93 -7.94 4.20
C ILE A 128 -12.41 -8.34 4.10
N ALA A 129 -13.11 -8.39 5.25
CA ALA A 129 -14.54 -8.65 5.30
C ALA A 129 -15.35 -7.56 4.58
N GLU A 130 -14.97 -6.29 4.71
CA GLU A 130 -15.61 -5.19 3.97
C GLU A 130 -15.33 -5.29 2.47
N ALA A 131 -14.10 -5.63 2.06
CA ALA A 131 -13.79 -5.90 0.65
C ALA A 131 -14.67 -7.02 0.08
N LYS A 132 -14.85 -8.12 0.84
CA LYS A 132 -15.76 -9.21 0.48
C LYS A 132 -17.21 -8.74 0.34
N ARG A 133 -17.71 -7.96 1.29
CA ARG A 133 -19.09 -7.48 1.29
C ARG A 133 -19.43 -6.66 0.05
N ILE A 134 -18.53 -5.77 -0.36
CA ILE A 134 -18.76 -4.90 -1.52
C ILE A 134 -18.46 -5.58 -2.86
N LEU A 135 -17.71 -6.67 -2.89
CA LEU A 135 -17.41 -7.41 -4.09
C LEU A 135 -18.60 -8.24 -4.56
N LYS A 136 -18.83 -8.26 -5.87
CA LYS A 136 -19.72 -9.21 -6.52
C LYS A 136 -19.15 -10.63 -6.43
N PRO A 137 -20.00 -11.69 -6.46
CA PRO A 137 -19.52 -13.05 -6.70
C PRO A 137 -18.61 -13.09 -7.94
N GLY A 138 -17.50 -13.83 -7.88
CA GLY A 138 -16.47 -13.85 -8.91
C GLY A 138 -15.54 -12.64 -8.93
N GLY A 139 -15.81 -11.62 -8.13
CA GLY A 139 -14.97 -10.41 -8.05
C GLY A 139 -13.58 -10.66 -7.44
N LYS A 140 -12.64 -9.76 -7.72
CA LYS A 140 -11.24 -9.88 -7.31
C LYS A 140 -10.87 -8.92 -6.21
N TYR A 141 -10.15 -9.40 -5.19
CA TYR A 141 -9.48 -8.59 -4.19
C TYR A 141 -7.97 -8.68 -4.33
N ALA A 142 -7.27 -7.55 -4.39
CA ALA A 142 -5.81 -7.55 -4.44
C ALA A 142 -5.21 -6.76 -3.28
N ILE A 143 -4.12 -7.28 -2.74
CA ILE A 143 -3.30 -6.62 -1.73
C ILE A 143 -1.86 -6.47 -2.24
N HIS A 144 -1.23 -5.37 -1.85
CA HIS A 144 0.20 -5.15 -2.05
C HIS A 144 0.83 -4.70 -0.73
N GLU A 145 1.51 -5.62 -0.06
CA GLU A 145 1.92 -5.44 1.32
C GLU A 145 3.40 -5.82 1.55
N MET A 146 3.89 -5.54 2.73
CA MET A 146 5.16 -6.10 3.20
C MET A 146 4.94 -7.53 3.66
N CYS A 147 5.83 -8.44 3.28
CA CYS A 147 5.85 -9.79 3.82
C CYS A 147 7.19 -10.16 4.42
N LEU A 148 7.17 -11.17 5.28
CA LEU A 148 8.34 -11.78 5.90
C LEU A 148 8.77 -13.03 5.12
N ALA A 149 10.07 -13.29 5.13
CA ALA A 149 10.71 -14.51 4.60
C ALA A 149 11.87 -14.90 5.53
N PRO A 150 12.20 -16.20 5.64
CA PRO A 150 11.47 -17.35 5.09
C PRO A 150 10.15 -17.63 5.80
N GLU A 151 9.34 -18.57 5.29
CA GLU A 151 8.03 -18.92 5.91
C GLU A 151 8.17 -19.41 7.35
N ASN A 152 9.24 -20.13 7.67
CA ASN A 152 9.55 -20.65 8.99
C ASN A 152 10.38 -19.68 9.85
N ILE A 153 10.24 -18.36 9.62
CA ILE A 153 10.94 -17.35 10.41
C ILE A 153 10.63 -17.55 11.91
N ASP A 154 11.67 -17.46 12.72
CA ASP A 154 11.55 -17.56 14.17
C ASP A 154 10.68 -16.45 14.75
N ASN A 155 9.79 -16.77 15.72
CA ASN A 155 8.84 -15.83 16.28
C ASN A 155 9.53 -14.67 17.01
N ALA A 156 10.62 -14.89 17.72
CA ALA A 156 11.33 -13.82 18.42
C ALA A 156 11.99 -12.86 17.41
N LEU A 157 12.50 -13.39 16.30
CA LEU A 157 13.00 -12.57 15.20
C LEU A 157 11.88 -11.77 14.53
N LYS A 158 10.72 -12.38 14.27
CA LYS A 158 9.54 -11.73 13.72
C LYS A 158 9.10 -10.56 14.61
N GLU A 159 8.99 -10.76 15.91
CA GLU A 159 8.64 -9.72 16.88
C GLU A 159 9.68 -8.59 16.90
N SER A 160 10.98 -8.93 16.85
CA SER A 160 12.07 -7.95 16.78
C SER A 160 11.96 -7.10 15.51
N ILE A 161 11.70 -7.70 14.35
CA ILE A 161 11.49 -7.01 13.08
C ILE A 161 10.29 -6.05 13.19
N GLN A 162 9.15 -6.53 13.67
CA GLN A 162 7.94 -5.73 13.83
C GLN A 162 8.18 -4.52 14.75
N LYS A 163 8.85 -4.73 15.89
CA LYS A 163 9.20 -3.67 16.85
C LYS A 163 10.14 -2.63 16.23
N ASP A 164 11.25 -3.07 15.65
CA ASP A 164 12.27 -2.19 15.09
C ASP A 164 11.74 -1.38 13.91
N LEU A 165 10.97 -2.01 13.02
CA LEU A 165 10.32 -1.33 11.91
C LEU A 165 9.29 -0.32 12.41
N SER A 166 8.43 -0.70 13.37
CA SER A 166 7.42 0.21 13.94
C SER A 166 8.06 1.46 14.54
N VAL A 167 9.17 1.30 15.28
CA VAL A 167 9.93 2.43 15.83
C VAL A 167 10.55 3.30 14.72
N ALA A 168 11.08 2.69 13.67
CA ALA A 168 11.73 3.43 12.59
C ALA A 168 10.73 4.25 11.76
N ILE A 169 9.60 3.63 11.38
CA ILE A 169 8.59 4.27 10.52
C ILE A 169 7.50 5.03 11.30
N ARG A 170 7.47 4.90 12.63
CA ARG A 170 6.49 5.55 13.53
C ARG A 170 5.03 5.24 13.21
N VAL A 171 4.77 4.03 12.77
CA VAL A 171 3.46 3.40 12.69
C VAL A 171 3.63 1.93 13.03
N ASN A 172 2.57 1.28 13.47
CA ASN A 172 2.63 -0.16 13.65
C ASN A 172 3.04 -0.84 12.35
N ALA A 173 3.99 -1.77 12.42
CA ALA A 173 4.38 -2.60 11.30
C ALA A 173 4.21 -4.06 11.71
N ARG A 174 3.24 -4.72 11.11
CA ARG A 174 2.88 -6.12 11.39
C ARG A 174 2.86 -6.91 10.08
N PRO A 175 4.01 -7.01 9.39
CA PRO A 175 4.11 -7.84 8.20
C PRO A 175 3.89 -9.30 8.57
N LEU A 176 3.27 -10.02 7.67
CA LEU A 176 2.99 -11.45 7.76
C LEU A 176 3.86 -12.20 6.76
N THR A 177 4.05 -13.51 6.92
CA THR A 177 4.63 -14.35 5.88
C THR A 177 3.64 -14.52 4.72
N ILE A 178 4.08 -15.12 3.61
CA ILE A 178 3.18 -15.36 2.46
C ILE A 178 2.06 -16.32 2.87
N ALA A 179 2.37 -17.37 3.62
CA ALA A 179 1.37 -18.32 4.12
C ALA A 179 0.35 -17.65 5.03
N GLU A 180 0.81 -16.79 5.96
CA GLU A 180 -0.09 -16.03 6.84
C GLU A 180 -0.96 -15.02 6.08
N TRP A 181 -0.42 -14.33 5.05
CA TRP A 181 -1.23 -13.45 4.19
C TRP A 181 -2.29 -14.21 3.42
N LYS A 182 -1.95 -15.42 2.89
CA LYS A 182 -2.93 -16.31 2.27
C LYS A 182 -4.02 -16.71 3.25
N GLN A 183 -3.62 -17.15 4.44
CA GLN A 183 -4.55 -17.61 5.47
C GLN A 183 -5.59 -16.53 5.81
N VAL A 184 -5.19 -15.27 6.05
CA VAL A 184 -6.14 -14.22 6.40
C VAL A 184 -7.11 -13.87 5.26
N LEU A 185 -6.73 -14.09 3.99
CA LEU A 185 -7.63 -13.95 2.84
C LEU A 185 -8.57 -15.16 2.72
N GLU A 186 -8.05 -16.37 2.90
CA GLU A 186 -8.79 -17.63 2.80
C GLU A 186 -9.80 -17.81 3.94
N GLU A 187 -9.48 -17.35 5.16
CA GLU A 187 -10.39 -17.33 6.31
C GLU A 187 -11.65 -16.47 6.04
N GLU A 188 -11.54 -15.43 5.23
CA GLU A 188 -12.69 -14.64 4.77
C GLU A 188 -13.38 -15.24 3.53
N GLY A 189 -12.93 -16.38 3.03
CA GLY A 189 -13.54 -17.12 1.93
C GLY A 189 -13.05 -16.73 0.54
N PHE A 190 -11.93 -16.01 0.42
CA PHE A 190 -11.28 -15.78 -0.86
C PHE A 190 -10.43 -16.97 -1.29
N ILE A 191 -10.25 -17.15 -2.59
CA ILE A 191 -9.30 -18.09 -3.18
C ILE A 191 -8.12 -17.29 -3.74
N VAL A 192 -6.91 -17.47 -3.20
CA VAL A 192 -5.72 -16.78 -3.70
C VAL A 192 -5.28 -17.42 -5.01
N THR A 193 -5.35 -16.65 -6.10
CA THR A 193 -5.05 -17.11 -7.46
C THR A 193 -3.64 -16.75 -7.91
N GLU A 194 -3.09 -15.63 -7.42
CA GLU A 194 -1.78 -15.12 -7.83
C GLU A 194 -0.99 -14.57 -6.65
N VAL A 195 0.31 -14.86 -6.64
CA VAL A 195 1.27 -14.31 -5.69
C VAL A 195 2.53 -13.88 -6.43
N LYS A 196 2.96 -12.64 -6.25
CA LYS A 196 4.26 -12.15 -6.75
C LYS A 196 5.00 -11.44 -5.62
N THR A 197 6.31 -11.59 -5.62
CA THR A 197 7.18 -10.94 -4.63
C THR A 197 8.25 -10.09 -5.31
N ALA A 198 8.78 -9.14 -4.56
CA ALA A 198 9.95 -8.36 -4.94
C ALA A 198 10.72 -7.92 -3.69
N PRO A 199 12.05 -7.75 -3.79
CA PRO A 199 12.85 -7.23 -2.68
C PRO A 199 12.31 -5.88 -2.19
N MET A 200 12.34 -5.66 -0.87
CA MET A 200 11.83 -4.44 -0.24
C MET A 200 12.50 -3.17 -0.78
N HIS A 201 13.79 -3.08 -0.81
CA HIS A 201 14.70 -2.08 -1.40
C HIS A 201 14.21 -0.61 -1.47
N LEU A 202 13.20 -0.20 -0.67
CA LEU A 202 12.49 1.09 -0.76
C LEU A 202 13.41 2.32 -0.77
N LEU A 203 14.53 2.26 -0.04
CA LEU A 203 15.49 3.34 0.09
C LEU A 203 16.87 3.01 -0.52
N ARG A 204 16.97 1.97 -1.35
CA ARG A 204 18.17 1.67 -2.12
C ARG A 204 18.28 2.61 -3.33
N PRO A 205 19.46 3.16 -3.67
CA PRO A 205 19.63 4.14 -4.74
C PRO A 205 19.07 3.65 -6.09
N LYS A 206 19.36 2.40 -6.48
CA LYS A 206 18.85 1.82 -7.73
C LYS A 206 17.33 1.82 -7.78
N ARG A 207 16.66 1.42 -6.68
CA ARG A 207 15.20 1.43 -6.59
C ARG A 207 14.64 2.85 -6.61
N MET A 208 15.27 3.78 -5.91
CA MET A 208 14.88 5.18 -5.91
C MET A 208 14.88 5.76 -7.34
N ILE A 209 15.91 5.44 -8.13
CA ILE A 209 15.97 5.88 -9.54
C ILE A 209 14.87 5.23 -10.38
N GLN A 210 14.58 3.95 -10.17
CA GLN A 210 13.51 3.25 -10.89
C GLN A 210 12.12 3.81 -10.58
N ASP A 211 11.87 4.17 -9.31
CA ASP A 211 10.56 4.62 -8.85
C ASP A 211 10.32 6.13 -9.12
N GLU A 212 11.35 6.97 -8.97
CA GLU A 212 11.21 8.44 -8.96
C GLU A 212 11.92 9.13 -10.15
N GLY A 213 12.73 8.37 -10.90
CA GLY A 213 13.63 8.94 -11.91
C GLY A 213 14.80 9.74 -11.32
N LEU A 214 15.81 10.05 -12.12
CA LEU A 214 16.96 10.83 -11.67
C LEU A 214 16.58 12.22 -11.11
N PRO A 215 15.70 13.03 -11.78
CA PRO A 215 15.31 14.32 -11.24
C PRO A 215 14.59 14.23 -9.88
N GLY A 216 13.74 13.22 -9.72
CA GLY A 216 13.04 12.94 -8.45
C GLY A 216 14.03 12.61 -7.33
N VAL A 217 15.01 11.75 -7.60
CA VAL A 217 16.05 11.39 -6.62
C VAL A 217 16.88 12.60 -6.22
N ILE A 218 17.30 13.45 -7.16
CA ILE A 218 18.06 14.67 -6.86
C ILE A 218 17.23 15.60 -5.97
N LYS A 219 15.95 15.79 -6.28
CA LYS A 219 15.03 16.61 -5.47
C LYS A 219 14.87 16.05 -4.04
N ILE A 220 14.73 14.75 -3.89
CA ILE A 220 14.63 14.09 -2.57
C ILE A 220 15.94 14.25 -1.81
N ALA A 221 17.09 13.98 -2.46
CA ALA A 221 18.40 14.09 -1.85
C ALA A 221 18.69 15.52 -1.35
N SER A 222 18.41 16.55 -2.16
CA SER A 222 18.58 17.94 -1.75
C SER A 222 17.76 18.28 -0.51
N LYS A 223 16.48 17.90 -0.45
CA LYS A 223 15.65 18.11 0.73
C LYS A 223 16.15 17.36 1.97
N VAL A 224 16.67 16.14 1.81
CA VAL A 224 17.26 15.35 2.90
C VAL A 224 18.52 16.03 3.42
N ILE A 225 19.38 16.55 2.55
CA ILE A 225 20.61 17.24 2.92
C ILE A 225 20.30 18.55 3.66
N CYS A 226 19.37 19.34 3.15
CA CYS A 226 18.99 20.62 3.72
C CYS A 226 18.18 20.51 5.04
N ASN A 227 17.70 19.32 5.41
CA ASN A 227 16.91 19.14 6.63
C ASN A 227 17.55 18.09 7.57
N PRO A 228 18.30 18.51 8.60
CA PRO A 228 19.01 17.60 9.50
C PRO A 228 18.07 16.63 10.25
N LYS A 229 16.87 17.07 10.65
CA LYS A 229 15.88 16.21 11.34
C LYS A 229 15.34 15.13 10.41
N ALA A 230 14.93 15.51 9.20
CA ALA A 230 14.47 14.57 8.18
C ALA A 230 15.59 13.59 7.80
N ARG A 231 16.81 14.08 7.60
CA ARG A 231 17.99 13.25 7.30
C ARG A 231 18.24 12.18 8.35
N LYS A 232 18.26 12.55 9.64
CA LYS A 232 18.45 11.60 10.75
C LYS A 232 17.43 10.47 10.71
N ARG A 233 16.16 10.81 10.46
CA ARG A 233 15.09 9.81 10.37
C ARG A 233 15.17 8.92 9.13
N VAL A 234 15.43 9.50 7.95
CA VAL A 234 15.59 8.73 6.71
C VAL A 234 16.76 7.74 6.83
N LEU A 235 17.89 8.17 7.40
CA LEU A 235 19.04 7.29 7.64
C LEU A 235 18.70 6.17 8.64
N LYS A 236 17.96 6.48 9.72
CA LYS A 236 17.49 5.45 10.66
C LYS A 236 16.56 4.42 9.99
N MET A 237 15.59 4.88 9.19
CA MET A 237 14.69 3.99 8.43
C MET A 237 15.49 3.11 7.46
N ARG A 238 16.43 3.70 6.71
CA ARG A 238 17.28 2.97 5.78
C ARG A 238 18.13 1.92 6.50
N ALA A 239 18.71 2.25 7.67
CA ALA A 239 19.49 1.30 8.46
C ALA A 239 18.63 0.08 8.88
N GLN A 240 17.40 0.29 9.35
CA GLN A 240 16.51 -0.80 9.74
C GLN A 240 16.09 -1.66 8.54
N PHE A 241 15.71 -1.05 7.41
CA PHE A 241 15.40 -1.81 6.20
C PHE A 241 16.60 -2.60 5.68
N THR A 242 17.82 -2.06 5.79
CA THR A 242 19.04 -2.79 5.41
C THR A 242 19.37 -3.92 6.38
N LYS A 243 19.18 -3.69 7.71
CA LYS A 243 19.39 -4.72 8.74
C LYS A 243 18.55 -5.97 8.50
N TYR A 244 17.30 -5.77 8.07
CA TYR A 244 16.34 -6.85 7.88
C TYR A 244 16.07 -7.19 6.40
N GLU A 245 16.93 -6.74 5.48
CA GLU A 245 16.73 -6.85 4.03
C GLU A 245 16.47 -8.29 3.55
N GLN A 246 17.12 -9.26 4.16
CA GLN A 246 16.92 -10.67 3.83
C GLN A 246 15.61 -11.27 4.36
N TYR A 247 14.97 -10.60 5.30
CA TYR A 247 13.74 -11.07 5.95
C TYR A 247 12.49 -10.34 5.51
N ILE A 248 12.61 -9.23 4.78
CA ILE A 248 11.46 -8.39 4.37
C ILE A 248 11.40 -8.24 2.84
N GLN A 249 10.21 -8.43 2.30
CA GLN A 249 9.92 -8.32 0.87
C GLN A 249 8.62 -7.53 0.67
N GLY A 250 8.37 -7.09 -0.58
CA GLY A 250 7.04 -6.73 -1.04
C GLY A 250 6.36 -7.97 -1.59
N VAL A 251 5.07 -8.09 -1.33
CA VAL A 251 4.21 -9.14 -1.90
C VAL A 251 2.96 -8.50 -2.49
N THR A 252 2.53 -8.98 -3.66
CA THR A 252 1.16 -8.78 -4.15
C THR A 252 0.45 -10.11 -4.20
N MET A 253 -0.81 -10.11 -3.80
CA MET A 253 -1.70 -11.24 -3.94
C MET A 253 -2.96 -10.79 -4.63
N VAL A 254 -3.42 -11.58 -5.61
CA VAL A 254 -4.76 -11.46 -6.17
C VAL A 254 -5.56 -12.66 -5.69
N ALA A 255 -6.71 -12.38 -5.13
CA ALA A 255 -7.62 -13.39 -4.63
C ALA A 255 -9.00 -13.17 -5.26
N GLN A 256 -9.75 -14.24 -5.49
CA GLN A 256 -11.05 -14.22 -6.11
C GLN A 256 -12.11 -14.67 -5.11
N LEU A 257 -13.23 -13.95 -5.08
CA LEU A 257 -14.43 -14.41 -4.38
C LEU A 257 -15.10 -15.49 -5.24
N PRO A 258 -15.42 -16.66 -4.69
CA PRO A 258 -16.11 -17.72 -5.46
C PRO A 258 -17.37 -17.22 -6.13
N GLU A 259 -17.65 -17.72 -7.33
CA GLU A 259 -18.97 -17.65 -7.93
C GLU A 259 -19.92 -18.55 -7.13
N LYS A 260 -21.09 -18.08 -6.80
CA LYS A 260 -22.08 -18.89 -6.06
C LYS A 260 -22.63 -20.01 -6.92
#